data_4e39e9ef6a3a984ad107e8f4491267ad
#
_entry.id   4e39e9ef6a3a984ad107e8f4491267ad
#
_cell.length_a   1.000
_cell.length_b   1.000
_cell.length_c   1.000
_cell.angle_alpha   90.00
_cell.angle_beta   90.00
_cell.angle_gamma   90.00
#
_symmetry.space_group_name_H-M   'P 1'
#
loop_
_entity.id
_entity.type
_entity.pdbx_description
1 polymer ?
#
loop_
_entity_poly.entity_id
_entity_poly.type
_entity_poly.pdbx_seq_one_letter_code
_entity_poly.pdbx_strand_id
1 'polypeptide(L)'
;LNCDILVDDDTAMNIIDDQRVKRRYHQLITNSFVECNKLLRWCSRPDCGRAIKVSHFEVRPVVCLCGFKMCFACGNEWHEPANCRLLSLWIKKCNDDSETSNWLAANTKECPKCHVTIEKDGGCNHMSCKNTSCKQEFCWICLGPWEPHGSSWYNCNRYDDTQAKNARDTQEKHRAALQRYLHYCNRYMNHIQSRKFEHKLYATVKNKMEQMQQQSMSWIEVQFLKKAVDILCQSRLTLMYTYVFAYYLQKTNQVIIFEDNQKDLEMATEQLSEFLERDLEKENLATLKQKVQDKYRYCESRAKVLLDHCSEGSEHGWWEYLE
;
A
#
# COMPACT_ATOMS: atom_id res chain seq x y z
N LEU A 1 -33.23 -37.52 16.77
CA LEU A 1 -34.41 -36.67 16.92
C LEU A 1 -34.41 -35.67 15.78
N ASN A 2 -35.08 -36.00 14.66
CA ASN A 2 -35.23 -35.07 13.54
C ASN A 2 -36.58 -34.36 13.76
N CYS A 3 -36.48 -33.07 14.11
CA CYS A 3 -37.63 -32.17 14.20
C CYS A 3 -37.43 -31.09 13.15
N ASP A 4 -38.37 -30.93 12.24
CA ASP A 4 -38.36 -29.96 11.14
C ASP A 4 -38.99 -28.61 11.53
N ILE A 5 -39.25 -28.39 12.82
CA ILE A 5 -39.83 -27.15 13.32
C ILE A 5 -38.72 -26.09 13.42
N LEU A 6 -38.90 -25.00 12.67
CA LEU A 6 -38.07 -23.81 12.79
C LEU A 6 -38.48 -23.03 14.05
N VAL A 7 -37.55 -22.82 14.95
CA VAL A 7 -37.75 -22.02 16.16
C VAL A 7 -37.43 -20.56 15.81
N ASP A 8 -38.35 -19.65 16.09
CA ASP A 8 -38.11 -18.22 15.93
C ASP A 8 -37.14 -17.67 16.98
N ASP A 9 -36.57 -16.50 16.69
CA ASP A 9 -35.53 -15.89 17.53
C ASP A 9 -36.03 -15.57 18.94
N ASP A 10 -37.27 -15.10 19.08
CA ASP A 10 -37.87 -14.77 20.38
C ASP A 10 -38.04 -16.01 21.25
N THR A 11 -38.52 -17.10 20.66
CA THR A 11 -38.64 -18.40 21.35
C THR A 11 -37.28 -18.94 21.73
N ALA A 12 -36.29 -18.89 20.84
CA ALA A 12 -34.95 -19.34 21.15
C ALA A 12 -34.33 -18.52 22.31
N MET A 13 -34.52 -17.20 22.32
CA MET A 13 -34.03 -16.31 23.36
C MET A 13 -34.73 -16.53 24.72
N ASN A 14 -35.98 -16.99 24.73
CA ASN A 14 -36.71 -17.31 25.94
C ASN A 14 -36.27 -18.67 26.55
N ILE A 15 -35.89 -19.62 25.69
CA ILE A 15 -35.45 -20.96 26.13
C ILE A 15 -34.01 -20.95 26.64
N ILE A 16 -33.15 -20.10 26.15
CA ILE A 16 -31.74 -20.04 26.54
C ILE A 16 -31.63 -19.24 27.85
N ASP A 17 -31.22 -19.87 28.96
CA ASP A 17 -31.00 -19.18 30.23
C ASP A 17 -29.62 -18.54 30.37
N ASP A 18 -28.57 -19.16 29.81
CA ASP A 18 -27.20 -18.67 29.89
C ASP A 18 -26.96 -17.41 29.03
N GLN A 19 -26.57 -16.34 29.71
CA GLN A 19 -26.27 -15.05 29.09
C GLN A 19 -25.10 -15.08 28.05
N ARG A 20 -24.16 -16.03 28.22
CA ARG A 20 -23.05 -16.20 27.25
C ARG A 20 -23.57 -16.84 25.97
N VAL A 21 -24.46 -17.84 26.14
CA VAL A 21 -25.10 -18.50 24.99
C VAL A 21 -26.02 -17.54 24.26
N LYS A 22 -26.82 -16.72 24.98
CA LYS A 22 -27.63 -15.64 24.38
C LYS A 22 -26.82 -14.69 23.53
N ARG A 23 -25.70 -14.18 24.08
CA ARG A 23 -24.81 -13.27 23.34
C ARG A 23 -24.23 -13.93 22.08
N ARG A 24 -23.80 -15.19 22.20
CA ARG A 24 -23.28 -15.93 21.05
C ARG A 24 -24.34 -16.18 19.99
N TYR A 25 -25.55 -16.51 20.40
CA TYR A 25 -26.70 -16.68 19.49
C TYR A 25 -27.00 -15.38 18.72
N HIS A 26 -27.12 -14.25 19.41
CA HIS A 26 -27.28 -12.94 18.76
C HIS A 26 -26.15 -12.63 17.79
N GLN A 27 -24.90 -12.91 18.15
CA GLN A 27 -23.77 -12.69 17.28
C GLN A 27 -23.84 -13.54 16.02
N LEU A 28 -24.23 -14.81 16.14
CA LEU A 28 -24.39 -15.72 14.99
C LEU A 28 -25.50 -15.26 14.06
N ILE A 29 -26.66 -14.86 14.59
CA ILE A 29 -27.77 -14.33 13.77
C ILE A 29 -27.34 -13.05 13.07
N THR A 30 -26.72 -12.12 13.78
CA THR A 30 -26.25 -10.87 13.20
C THR A 30 -25.21 -11.12 12.11
N ASN A 31 -24.26 -12.04 12.33
CA ASN A 31 -23.30 -12.43 11.32
C ASN A 31 -23.97 -13.03 10.08
N SER A 32 -24.87 -13.99 10.30
CA SER A 32 -25.64 -14.60 9.21
C SER A 32 -26.45 -13.57 8.41
N PHE A 33 -27.11 -12.64 9.10
CA PHE A 33 -27.88 -11.58 8.45
C PHE A 33 -27.00 -10.68 7.58
N VAL A 34 -25.82 -10.27 8.08
CA VAL A 34 -24.89 -9.44 7.32
C VAL A 34 -24.27 -10.21 6.15
N GLU A 35 -23.90 -11.48 6.35
CA GLU A 35 -23.26 -12.32 5.33
C GLU A 35 -24.24 -12.73 4.21
N CYS A 36 -25.51 -13.00 4.56
CA CYS A 36 -26.54 -13.35 3.58
C CYS A 36 -27.08 -12.13 2.80
N ASN A 37 -26.85 -10.91 3.27
CA ASN A 37 -27.36 -9.71 2.62
C ASN A 37 -26.28 -9.07 1.71
N LYS A 38 -26.52 -9.12 0.39
CA LYS A 38 -25.61 -8.57 -0.63
C LYS A 38 -25.33 -7.06 -0.48
N LEU A 39 -26.18 -6.33 0.24
CA LEU A 39 -26.04 -4.88 0.48
C LEU A 39 -25.35 -4.55 1.80
N LEU A 40 -24.97 -5.57 2.57
CA LEU A 40 -24.25 -5.43 3.83
C LEU A 40 -22.88 -6.11 3.74
N ARG A 41 -21.89 -5.54 4.43
CA ARG A 41 -20.55 -6.13 4.58
C ARG A 41 -19.91 -5.68 5.88
N TRP A 42 -19.26 -6.61 6.58
CA TRP A 42 -18.43 -6.28 7.72
C TRP A 42 -17.21 -5.46 7.31
N CYS A 43 -16.85 -4.49 8.15
CA CYS A 43 -15.58 -3.80 8.01
C CYS A 43 -14.43 -4.78 8.22
N SER A 44 -13.49 -4.83 7.30
CA SER A 44 -12.36 -5.77 7.32
C SER A 44 -11.23 -5.35 8.26
N ARG A 45 -11.34 -4.16 8.87
CA ARG A 45 -10.36 -3.73 9.88
C ARG A 45 -10.49 -4.60 11.13
N PRO A 46 -9.38 -5.21 11.63
CA PRO A 46 -9.41 -5.97 12.88
C PRO A 46 -10.09 -5.18 14.01
N ASP A 47 -10.87 -5.88 14.84
CA ASP A 47 -11.56 -5.37 16.01
C ASP A 47 -12.55 -4.21 15.76
N CYS A 48 -12.93 -3.93 14.50
CA CYS A 48 -13.88 -2.87 14.20
C CYS A 48 -15.33 -3.24 14.54
N GLY A 49 -15.79 -4.44 14.20
CA GLY A 49 -17.12 -4.98 14.50
C GLY A 49 -18.30 -4.20 13.90
N ARG A 50 -18.09 -3.32 12.91
CA ARG A 50 -19.14 -2.52 12.25
C ARG A 50 -19.47 -3.09 10.88
N ALA A 51 -20.76 -3.12 10.54
CA ALA A 51 -21.24 -3.42 9.20
C ALA A 51 -21.48 -2.13 8.40
N ILE A 52 -21.20 -2.19 7.10
CA ILE A 52 -21.43 -1.10 6.14
C ILE A 52 -22.60 -1.52 5.27
N LYS A 53 -23.57 -0.61 5.10
CA LYS A 53 -24.72 -0.79 4.21
C LYS A 53 -24.58 0.10 2.98
N VAL A 54 -24.86 -0.44 1.80
CA VAL A 54 -24.91 0.29 0.52
C VAL A 54 -26.31 0.23 -0.08
N SER A 55 -26.64 1.16 -0.97
CA SER A 55 -27.91 1.20 -1.68
C SER A 55 -27.99 0.17 -2.82
N HIS A 56 -26.86 -0.11 -3.46
CA HIS A 56 -26.74 -1.09 -4.53
C HIS A 56 -25.32 -1.70 -4.50
N PHE A 57 -25.23 -2.94 -4.99
CA PHE A 57 -23.97 -3.68 -5.04
C PHE A 57 -23.14 -3.23 -6.23
N GLU A 58 -21.92 -2.74 -5.96
CA GLU A 58 -20.96 -2.39 -6.99
C GLU A 58 -19.52 -2.48 -6.46
N VAL A 59 -18.55 -2.51 -7.36
CA VAL A 59 -17.12 -2.41 -7.03
C VAL A 59 -16.80 -0.93 -6.79
N ARG A 60 -16.85 -0.51 -5.54
CA ARG A 60 -16.56 0.87 -5.15
C ARG A 60 -15.85 0.95 -3.80
N PRO A 61 -15.12 2.05 -3.56
CA PRO A 61 -14.60 2.31 -2.22
C PRO A 61 -15.74 2.68 -1.27
N VAL A 62 -15.68 2.10 -0.07
CA VAL A 62 -16.54 2.51 1.05
C VAL A 62 -15.66 2.83 2.26
N VAL A 63 -16.06 3.83 3.03
CA VAL A 63 -15.33 4.24 4.22
C VAL A 63 -16.16 3.88 5.45
N CYS A 64 -15.59 3.06 6.33
CA CYS A 64 -16.19 2.73 7.61
C CYS A 64 -16.09 3.92 8.57
N LEU A 65 -16.98 4.01 9.54
CA LEU A 65 -16.89 5.00 10.62
C LEU A 65 -15.59 4.92 11.45
N CYS A 66 -14.85 3.81 11.36
CA CYS A 66 -13.50 3.70 11.93
C CYS A 66 -12.41 4.35 11.06
N GLY A 67 -12.76 4.95 9.93
CA GLY A 67 -11.84 5.56 8.96
C GLY A 67 -11.23 4.59 7.95
N PHE A 68 -11.47 3.27 8.06
CA PHE A 68 -10.92 2.29 7.13
C PHE A 68 -11.63 2.34 5.78
N LYS A 69 -10.87 2.52 4.70
CA LYS A 69 -11.35 2.54 3.31
C LYS A 69 -11.18 1.17 2.67
N MET A 70 -12.27 0.55 2.24
CA MET A 70 -12.26 -0.80 1.70
C MET A 70 -13.08 -0.91 0.40
N CYS A 71 -12.81 -1.94 -0.38
CA CYS A 71 -13.64 -2.32 -1.52
C CYS A 71 -14.90 -3.04 -1.03
N PHE A 72 -16.08 -2.52 -1.36
CA PHE A 72 -17.32 -3.15 -0.93
C PHE A 72 -17.51 -4.55 -1.55
N ALA A 73 -17.08 -4.74 -2.79
CA ALA A 73 -17.27 -6.01 -3.50
C ALA A 73 -16.44 -7.18 -2.94
N CYS A 74 -15.13 -6.98 -2.70
CA CYS A 74 -14.25 -8.06 -2.25
C CYS A 74 -13.89 -8.02 -0.75
N GLY A 75 -14.15 -6.89 -0.07
CA GLY A 75 -13.84 -6.73 1.36
C GLY A 75 -12.38 -6.38 1.67
N ASN A 76 -11.48 -6.39 0.71
CA ASN A 76 -10.11 -5.99 0.93
C ASN A 76 -9.99 -4.47 1.10
N GLU A 77 -8.87 -3.99 1.64
CA GLU A 77 -8.52 -2.57 1.59
C GLU A 77 -8.66 -2.04 0.16
N TRP A 78 -9.05 -0.78 -0.01
CA TRP A 78 -9.22 -0.20 -1.35
C TRP A 78 -7.93 -0.32 -2.17
N HIS A 79 -8.02 -0.90 -3.34
CA HIS A 79 -6.89 -1.45 -4.08
C HIS A 79 -6.75 -0.92 -5.53
N GLU A 80 -7.20 0.30 -5.78
CA GLU A 80 -7.02 0.96 -7.07
C GLU A 80 -5.51 1.18 -7.38
N PRO A 81 -5.06 0.90 -8.63
CA PRO A 81 -5.85 0.60 -9.84
C PRO A 81 -6.11 -0.90 -10.07
N ALA A 82 -5.61 -1.80 -9.25
CA ALA A 82 -5.85 -3.23 -9.42
C ALA A 82 -7.34 -3.56 -9.18
N ASN A 83 -7.96 -4.30 -10.09
CA ASN A 83 -9.32 -4.79 -9.88
C ASN A 83 -9.35 -5.98 -8.91
N CYS A 84 -10.55 -6.37 -8.44
CA CYS A 84 -10.70 -7.45 -7.47
C CYS A 84 -10.15 -8.80 -7.97
N ARG A 85 -10.24 -9.08 -9.28
CA ARG A 85 -9.70 -10.31 -9.88
C ARG A 85 -8.17 -10.34 -9.80
N LEU A 86 -7.51 -9.27 -10.25
CA LEU A 86 -6.05 -9.18 -10.22
C LEU A 86 -5.51 -9.25 -8.78
N LEU A 87 -6.17 -8.57 -7.85
CA LEU A 87 -5.79 -8.63 -6.45
C LEU A 87 -5.92 -10.04 -5.87
N SER A 88 -7.03 -10.75 -6.17
CA SER A 88 -7.24 -12.13 -5.72
C SER A 88 -6.16 -13.07 -6.24
N LEU A 89 -5.83 -12.98 -7.53
CA LEU A 89 -4.76 -13.76 -8.16
C LEU A 89 -3.38 -13.44 -7.53
N TRP A 90 -3.12 -12.16 -7.26
CA TRP A 90 -1.89 -11.72 -6.62
C TRP A 90 -1.73 -12.27 -5.19
N ILE A 91 -2.78 -12.14 -4.37
CA ILE A 91 -2.79 -12.66 -3.00
C ILE A 91 -2.56 -14.18 -3.00
N LYS A 92 -3.25 -14.91 -3.89
CA LYS A 92 -3.05 -16.35 -4.05
C LYS A 92 -1.59 -16.65 -4.38
N LYS A 93 -1.02 -15.97 -5.38
CA LYS A 93 0.36 -16.17 -5.79
C LYS A 93 1.36 -15.88 -4.66
N CYS A 94 1.17 -14.81 -3.91
CA CYS A 94 2.02 -14.50 -2.74
C CYS A 94 1.90 -15.55 -1.63
N ASN A 95 0.74 -16.16 -1.44
CA ASN A 95 0.53 -17.21 -0.46
C ASN A 95 1.17 -18.54 -0.90
N ASP A 96 1.06 -18.88 -2.17
CA ASP A 96 1.68 -20.07 -2.76
C ASP A 96 3.22 -20.00 -2.68
N ASP A 97 3.78 -18.77 -2.80
CA ASP A 97 5.22 -18.48 -2.71
C ASP A 97 5.60 -17.84 -1.34
N SER A 98 5.01 -18.31 -0.24
CA SER A 98 5.14 -17.69 1.10
C SER A 98 6.57 -17.55 1.61
N GLU A 99 7.47 -18.50 1.31
CA GLU A 99 8.89 -18.43 1.69
C GLU A 99 9.60 -17.27 0.99
N THR A 100 9.37 -17.09 -0.30
CA THR A 100 9.89 -15.96 -1.08
C THR A 100 9.35 -14.64 -0.55
N SER A 101 8.06 -14.58 -0.26
CA SER A 101 7.42 -13.39 0.31
C SER A 101 7.99 -13.03 1.68
N ASN A 102 8.23 -14.02 2.55
CA ASN A 102 8.86 -13.84 3.85
C ASN A 102 10.31 -13.35 3.74
N TRP A 103 11.08 -13.91 2.79
CA TRP A 103 12.46 -13.46 2.54
C TRP A 103 12.50 -12.01 2.03
N LEU A 104 11.62 -11.64 1.10
CA LEU A 104 11.50 -10.24 0.62
C LEU A 104 11.01 -9.29 1.71
N ALA A 105 10.24 -9.80 2.67
CA ALA A 105 9.75 -9.04 3.82
C ALA A 105 10.81 -8.86 4.92
N ALA A 106 12.00 -9.43 4.79
CA ALA A 106 13.08 -9.24 5.76
C ALA A 106 13.46 -7.77 5.90
N ASN A 107 13.51 -7.28 7.14
CA ASN A 107 13.85 -5.90 7.45
C ASN A 107 15.36 -5.61 7.38
N THR A 108 16.17 -6.61 7.04
CA THR A 108 17.62 -6.49 7.02
C THR A 108 18.17 -6.78 5.63
N LYS A 109 19.13 -5.96 5.19
CA LYS A 109 19.92 -6.17 3.98
C LYS A 109 21.37 -5.81 4.24
N GLU A 110 22.27 -6.33 3.44
CA GLU A 110 23.68 -5.97 3.51
C GLU A 110 23.98 -4.68 2.76
N CYS A 111 24.88 -3.87 3.31
CA CYS A 111 25.43 -2.72 2.61
C CYS A 111 26.11 -3.18 1.30
N PRO A 112 25.80 -2.61 0.13
CA PRO A 112 26.38 -3.05 -1.15
C PRO A 112 27.92 -2.84 -1.23
N LYS A 113 28.49 -2.02 -0.32
CA LYS A 113 29.92 -1.69 -0.34
C LYS A 113 30.73 -2.42 0.74
N CYS A 114 30.25 -2.46 1.97
CA CYS A 114 31.02 -3.03 3.10
C CYS A 114 30.39 -4.27 3.73
N HIS A 115 29.27 -4.77 3.21
CA HIS A 115 28.56 -5.97 3.61
C HIS A 115 28.07 -6.02 5.07
N VAL A 116 28.12 -4.89 5.79
CA VAL A 116 27.52 -4.78 7.12
C VAL A 116 26.01 -4.88 6.98
N THR A 117 25.40 -5.71 7.83
CA THR A 117 23.94 -5.85 7.89
C THR A 117 23.30 -4.56 8.36
N ILE A 118 22.32 -4.09 7.61
CA ILE A 118 21.55 -2.86 7.88
C ILE A 118 20.08 -3.25 8.07
N GLU A 119 19.51 -2.78 9.16
CA GLU A 119 18.07 -2.90 9.41
C GLU A 119 17.35 -1.63 8.93
N LYS A 120 16.22 -1.81 8.26
CA LYS A 120 15.34 -0.70 7.85
C LYS A 120 14.53 -0.23 9.04
N ASP A 121 14.69 1.02 9.43
CA ASP A 121 14.05 1.64 10.59
C ASP A 121 13.03 2.75 10.25
N GLY A 122 12.79 2.99 8.96
CA GLY A 122 11.82 3.94 8.42
C GLY A 122 11.22 3.49 7.10
N GLY A 123 10.28 4.26 6.56
CA GLY A 123 9.60 3.96 5.30
C GLY A 123 10.40 4.35 4.07
N CYS A 124 11.31 5.31 4.17
CA CYS A 124 12.13 5.83 3.08
C CYS A 124 13.07 4.76 2.51
N ASN A 125 13.23 4.73 1.19
CA ASN A 125 14.15 3.82 0.49
C ASN A 125 15.57 4.36 0.35
N HIS A 126 15.82 5.63 0.67
CA HIS A 126 17.15 6.18 0.76
C HIS A 126 17.84 5.71 2.03
N MET A 127 18.86 4.88 1.88
CA MET A 127 19.62 4.30 2.99
C MET A 127 21.03 4.86 3.04
N SER A 128 21.52 5.09 4.27
CA SER A 128 22.91 5.45 4.54
C SER A 128 23.53 4.39 5.43
N CYS A 129 24.69 3.88 5.04
CA CYS A 129 25.43 2.91 5.83
C CYS A 129 25.91 3.55 7.14
N LYS A 130 25.54 2.95 8.29
CA LYS A 130 25.92 3.42 9.63
C LYS A 130 27.40 3.17 9.98
N ASN A 131 28.11 2.36 9.18
CA ASN A 131 29.54 2.16 9.35
C ASN A 131 30.28 3.46 9.04
N THR A 132 30.96 4.03 10.04
CA THR A 132 31.64 5.33 9.98
C THR A 132 32.70 5.41 8.89
N SER A 133 33.33 4.29 8.54
CA SER A 133 34.32 4.19 7.47
C SER A 133 33.73 4.00 6.08
N CYS A 134 32.45 3.65 5.98
CA CYS A 134 31.78 3.36 4.71
C CYS A 134 30.89 4.49 4.23
N LYS A 135 29.91 4.89 5.03
CA LYS A 135 28.91 5.96 4.77
C LYS A 135 28.26 5.91 3.37
N GLN A 136 28.20 4.72 2.75
CA GLN A 136 27.61 4.54 1.43
C GLN A 136 26.12 4.91 1.46
N GLU A 137 25.69 5.74 0.53
CA GLU A 137 24.28 6.01 0.28
C GLU A 137 23.76 5.12 -0.86
N PHE A 138 22.64 4.44 -0.65
CA PHE A 138 22.12 3.45 -1.59
C PHE A 138 20.59 3.33 -1.50
N CYS A 139 19.98 2.77 -2.52
CA CYS A 139 18.55 2.45 -2.56
C CYS A 139 18.27 1.11 -1.89
N TRP A 140 17.33 1.07 -0.96
CA TRP A 140 16.88 -0.17 -0.31
C TRP A 140 16.34 -1.23 -1.28
N ILE A 141 15.69 -0.81 -2.38
CA ILE A 141 15.06 -1.73 -3.33
C ILE A 141 16.09 -2.39 -4.24
N CYS A 142 16.89 -1.58 -4.96
CA CYS A 142 17.80 -2.08 -6.00
C CYS A 142 19.25 -2.27 -5.52
N LEU A 143 19.59 -1.82 -4.29
CA LEU A 143 20.93 -1.80 -3.71
C LEU A 143 21.97 -0.97 -4.51
N GLY A 144 21.53 -0.29 -5.56
CA GLY A 144 22.36 0.63 -6.32
C GLY A 144 22.63 1.95 -5.59
N PRO A 145 23.60 2.76 -6.06
CA PRO A 145 23.90 4.07 -5.46
C PRO A 145 22.67 4.98 -5.50
N TRP A 146 22.52 5.84 -4.49
CA TRP A 146 21.34 6.71 -4.35
C TRP A 146 21.33 7.88 -5.35
N GLU A 147 22.48 8.47 -5.61
CA GLU A 147 22.62 9.68 -6.43
C GLU A 147 21.78 9.68 -7.74
N PRO A 148 21.78 8.61 -8.57
CA PRO A 148 21.01 8.62 -9.81
C PRO A 148 19.49 8.51 -9.61
N HIS A 149 18.98 8.18 -8.42
CA HIS A 149 17.52 7.96 -8.20
C HIS A 149 16.70 9.25 -8.31
N GLY A 150 17.30 10.41 -8.18
CA GLY A 150 16.64 11.70 -8.42
C GLY A 150 16.66 12.15 -9.88
N SER A 151 17.35 11.42 -10.77
CA SER A 151 17.48 11.76 -12.19
C SER A 151 16.43 11.04 -13.05
N SER A 152 16.04 11.68 -14.16
CA SER A 152 15.11 11.10 -15.14
C SER A 152 15.64 9.83 -15.83
N TRP A 153 16.93 9.56 -15.74
CA TRP A 153 17.63 8.47 -16.41
C TRP A 153 17.62 7.16 -15.60
N TYR A 154 17.38 7.21 -14.31
CA TYR A 154 17.47 6.05 -13.45
C TYR A 154 16.09 5.43 -13.15
N ASN A 155 15.88 4.22 -13.67
CA ASN A 155 14.60 3.50 -13.60
C ASN A 155 14.71 2.20 -12.82
N CYS A 156 15.00 2.24 -11.52
CA CYS A 156 15.04 1.01 -10.74
C CYS A 156 13.67 0.35 -10.58
N ASN A 157 12.57 1.08 -10.82
CA ASN A 157 11.19 0.59 -10.66
C ASN A 157 10.64 -0.11 -11.91
N ARG A 158 11.20 0.16 -13.09
CA ARG A 158 10.77 -0.44 -14.35
C ARG A 158 11.34 -1.85 -14.50
N TYR A 159 10.49 -2.80 -14.89
CA TYR A 159 10.92 -4.15 -15.22
C TYR A 159 11.51 -4.20 -16.64
N ASP A 160 12.67 -4.84 -16.79
CA ASP A 160 13.29 -5.07 -18.09
C ASP A 160 12.87 -6.43 -18.67
N ASP A 161 12.05 -6.40 -19.73
CA ASP A 161 11.52 -7.58 -20.41
C ASP A 161 12.52 -8.25 -21.37
N THR A 162 13.72 -7.71 -21.52
CA THR A 162 14.68 -8.15 -22.55
C THR A 162 14.99 -9.64 -22.43
N GLN A 163 15.17 -10.17 -21.23
CA GLN A 163 15.43 -11.60 -21.01
C GLN A 163 14.22 -12.45 -21.38
N ALA A 164 12.99 -12.01 -21.06
CA ALA A 164 11.78 -12.74 -21.40
C ALA A 164 11.56 -12.81 -22.93
N LYS A 165 11.86 -11.74 -23.64
CA LYS A 165 11.75 -11.66 -25.12
C LYS A 165 12.79 -12.53 -25.82
N ASN A 166 13.97 -12.72 -25.24
CA ASN A 166 15.07 -13.49 -25.79
C ASN A 166 15.07 -14.96 -25.36
N ALA A 167 14.17 -15.35 -24.44
CA ALA A 167 14.11 -16.73 -23.92
C ALA A 167 13.71 -17.72 -25.01
N ARG A 168 14.59 -18.67 -25.30
CA ARG A 168 14.44 -19.65 -26.38
C ARG A 168 13.87 -20.97 -25.91
N ASP A 169 14.18 -21.39 -24.70
CA ASP A 169 13.75 -22.65 -24.12
C ASP A 169 12.81 -22.48 -22.92
N THR A 170 12.23 -23.58 -22.45
CA THR A 170 11.27 -23.60 -21.32
C THR A 170 11.93 -23.15 -20.02
N GLN A 171 13.20 -23.50 -19.80
CA GLN A 171 13.92 -23.12 -18.56
C GLN A 171 14.18 -21.62 -18.50
N GLU A 172 14.57 -21.00 -19.63
CA GLU A 172 14.76 -19.55 -19.74
C GLU A 172 13.44 -18.82 -19.51
N LYS A 173 12.33 -19.31 -20.08
CA LYS A 173 10.99 -18.76 -19.86
C LYS A 173 10.57 -18.79 -18.39
N HIS A 174 10.78 -19.93 -17.71
CA HIS A 174 10.49 -20.05 -16.28
C HIS A 174 11.36 -19.10 -15.44
N ARG A 175 12.65 -18.96 -15.79
CA ARG A 175 13.55 -18.02 -15.11
C ARG A 175 13.09 -16.57 -15.29
N ALA A 176 12.72 -16.18 -16.50
CA ALA A 176 12.20 -14.84 -16.79
C ALA A 176 10.87 -14.55 -16.06
N ALA A 177 9.97 -15.54 -16.01
CA ALA A 177 8.71 -15.43 -15.25
C ALA A 177 8.96 -15.25 -13.75
N LEU A 178 9.92 -16.00 -13.18
CA LEU A 178 10.32 -15.85 -11.77
C LEU A 178 10.94 -14.47 -11.50
N GLN A 179 11.82 -13.99 -12.36
CA GLN A 179 12.43 -12.66 -12.22
C GLN A 179 11.38 -11.55 -12.29
N ARG A 180 10.39 -11.68 -13.20
CA ARG A 180 9.27 -10.75 -13.27
C ARG A 180 8.50 -10.75 -11.95
N TYR A 181 8.14 -11.91 -11.43
CA TYR A 181 7.44 -12.01 -10.15
C TYR A 181 8.24 -11.38 -9.01
N LEU A 182 9.54 -11.72 -8.88
CA LEU A 182 10.41 -11.16 -7.84
C LEU A 182 10.52 -9.63 -7.92
N HIS A 183 10.59 -9.08 -9.14
CA HIS A 183 10.65 -7.63 -9.34
C HIS A 183 9.43 -6.93 -8.75
N TYR A 184 8.22 -7.37 -9.10
CA TYR A 184 6.98 -6.73 -8.65
C TYR A 184 6.67 -7.07 -7.18
N CYS A 185 6.94 -8.30 -6.75
CA CYS A 185 6.74 -8.73 -5.38
C CYS A 185 7.65 -7.96 -4.40
N ASN A 186 8.92 -7.75 -4.72
CA ASN A 186 9.83 -6.97 -3.88
C ASN A 186 9.30 -5.53 -3.66
N ARG A 187 8.78 -4.88 -4.69
CA ARG A 187 8.24 -3.52 -4.59
C ARG A 187 6.94 -3.47 -3.82
N TYR A 188 6.04 -4.39 -4.09
CA TYR A 188 4.79 -4.54 -3.34
C TYR A 188 5.06 -4.75 -1.84
N MET A 189 5.96 -5.68 -1.50
CA MET A 189 6.33 -5.97 -0.11
C MET A 189 7.06 -4.81 0.56
N ASN A 190 7.89 -4.06 -0.18
CA ASN A 190 8.54 -2.86 0.34
C ASN A 190 7.52 -1.80 0.78
N HIS A 191 6.45 -1.56 0.02
CA HIS A 191 5.39 -0.64 0.44
C HIS A 191 4.63 -1.17 1.66
N ILE A 192 4.35 -2.48 1.74
CA ILE A 192 3.77 -3.09 2.96
C ILE A 192 4.66 -2.83 4.18
N GLN A 193 5.97 -3.03 4.05
CA GLN A 193 6.91 -2.77 5.15
C GLN A 193 6.96 -1.30 5.53
N SER A 194 7.05 -0.41 4.54
CA SER A 194 7.07 1.04 4.78
C SER A 194 5.85 1.52 5.54
N ARG A 195 4.68 0.92 5.28
CA ARG A 195 3.44 1.21 6.00
C ARG A 195 3.47 0.80 7.47
N LYS A 196 4.27 -0.19 7.87
CA LYS A 196 4.44 -0.55 9.29
C LYS A 196 5.08 0.58 10.11
N PHE A 197 5.84 1.45 9.47
CA PHE A 197 6.48 2.60 10.11
C PHE A 197 5.59 3.87 10.16
N GLU A 198 4.40 3.85 9.55
CA GLU A 198 3.48 5.00 9.54
C GLU A 198 3.11 5.46 10.95
N HIS A 199 2.90 4.53 11.87
CA HIS A 199 2.58 4.85 13.27
C HIS A 199 3.72 5.65 13.94
N LYS A 200 4.97 5.24 13.71
CA LYS A 200 6.16 5.94 14.21
C LYS A 200 6.28 7.33 13.59
N LEU A 201 6.02 7.44 12.30
CA LEU A 201 6.05 8.70 11.59
C LEU A 201 4.97 9.67 12.09
N TYR A 202 3.74 9.21 12.29
CA TYR A 202 2.69 10.03 12.90
C TYR A 202 3.07 10.54 14.29
N ALA A 203 3.68 9.71 15.14
CA ALA A 203 4.14 10.12 16.47
C ALA A 203 5.25 11.18 16.37
N THR A 204 6.23 10.99 15.49
CA THR A 204 7.32 11.96 15.25
C THR A 204 6.77 13.29 14.77
N VAL A 205 5.88 13.27 13.78
CA VAL A 205 5.25 14.48 13.23
C VAL A 205 4.38 15.18 14.27
N LYS A 206 3.64 14.44 15.09
CA LYS A 206 2.84 15.00 16.18
C LYS A 206 3.74 15.76 17.19
N ASN A 207 4.84 15.16 17.62
CA ASN A 207 5.80 15.82 18.50
C ASN A 207 6.36 17.11 17.88
N LYS A 208 6.65 17.08 16.56
CA LYS A 208 7.12 18.28 15.85
C LYS A 208 6.04 19.36 15.80
N MET A 209 4.78 18.99 15.53
CA MET A 209 3.66 19.94 15.57
C MET A 209 3.52 20.61 16.95
N GLU A 210 3.65 19.84 18.03
CA GLU A 210 3.61 20.36 19.40
C GLU A 210 4.78 21.33 19.67
N GLN A 211 5.99 21.00 19.23
CA GLN A 211 7.15 21.92 19.31
C GLN A 211 6.93 23.23 18.55
N MET A 212 6.37 23.14 17.32
CA MET A 212 6.06 24.32 16.51
C MET A 212 4.99 25.21 17.16
N GLN A 213 3.99 24.62 17.82
CA GLN A 213 2.99 25.37 18.59
C GLN A 213 3.60 26.09 19.78
N GLN A 214 4.56 25.50 20.49
CA GLN A 214 5.30 26.16 21.55
C GLN A 214 6.14 27.35 21.05
N GLN A 215 6.49 27.37 19.76
CA GLN A 215 7.24 28.44 19.07
C GLN A 215 6.33 29.45 18.38
N SER A 216 5.09 29.64 18.83
CA SER A 216 4.13 30.66 18.39
C SER A 216 3.31 30.34 17.12
N MET A 217 3.36 29.13 16.59
CA MET A 217 2.47 28.73 15.50
C MET A 217 1.09 28.28 16.04
N SER A 218 0.03 28.70 15.35
CA SER A 218 -1.32 28.25 15.68
C SER A 218 -1.53 26.75 15.32
N TRP A 219 -2.50 26.11 15.98
CA TRP A 219 -2.85 24.72 15.67
C TRP A 219 -3.20 24.51 14.19
N ILE A 220 -3.88 25.48 13.56
CA ILE A 220 -4.25 25.42 12.14
C ILE A 220 -3.00 25.46 11.26
N GLU A 221 -2.02 26.28 11.61
CA GLU A 221 -0.80 26.44 10.83
C GLU A 221 0.09 25.20 10.78
N VAL A 222 0.04 24.35 11.80
CA VAL A 222 0.85 23.12 11.86
C VAL A 222 0.19 21.91 11.19
N GLN A 223 -1.08 21.99 10.80
CA GLN A 223 -1.83 20.87 10.20
C GLN A 223 -1.28 20.40 8.85
N PHE A 224 -0.48 21.22 8.16
CA PHE A 224 0.17 20.81 6.91
C PHE A 224 1.07 19.58 7.09
N LEU A 225 1.68 19.39 8.25
CA LEU A 225 2.51 18.21 8.55
C LEU A 225 1.66 16.94 8.62
N LYS A 226 0.51 16.99 9.29
CA LYS A 226 -0.42 15.87 9.34
C LYS A 226 -0.91 15.52 7.94
N LYS A 227 -1.33 16.54 7.15
CA LYS A 227 -1.74 16.34 5.76
C LYS A 227 -0.64 15.70 4.92
N ALA A 228 0.62 16.09 5.12
CA ALA A 228 1.75 15.51 4.41
C ALA A 228 1.92 14.01 4.71
N VAL A 229 1.77 13.59 5.98
CA VAL A 229 1.80 12.16 6.35
C VAL A 229 0.61 11.41 5.74
N ASP A 230 -0.59 11.98 5.80
CA ASP A 230 -1.79 11.37 5.21
C ASP A 230 -1.60 11.12 3.70
N ILE A 231 -1.07 12.10 2.96
CA ILE A 231 -0.78 11.98 1.52
C ILE A 231 0.34 10.97 1.26
N LEU A 232 1.40 10.94 2.08
CA LEU A 232 2.47 9.95 1.97
C LEU A 232 1.93 8.52 2.11
N CYS A 233 1.13 8.26 3.14
CA CYS A 233 0.51 6.96 3.40
C CYS A 233 -0.41 6.54 2.25
N GLN A 234 -1.21 7.48 1.72
CA GLN A 234 -2.09 7.22 0.59
C GLN A 234 -1.30 6.94 -0.70
N SER A 235 -0.23 7.69 -0.97
CA SER A 235 0.65 7.47 -2.13
C SER A 235 1.31 6.09 -2.08
N ARG A 236 1.81 5.67 -0.91
CA ARG A 236 2.36 4.32 -0.70
C ARG A 236 1.33 3.22 -0.93
N LEU A 237 0.10 3.43 -0.47
CA LEU A 237 -1.00 2.49 -0.71
C LEU A 237 -1.32 2.37 -2.21
N THR A 238 -1.44 3.48 -2.91
CA THR A 238 -1.65 3.51 -4.36
C THR A 238 -0.52 2.80 -5.09
N LEU A 239 0.73 3.15 -4.81
CA LEU A 239 1.92 2.53 -5.42
C LEU A 239 1.96 1.02 -5.21
N MET A 240 1.65 0.56 -4.01
CA MET A 240 1.57 -0.87 -3.71
C MET A 240 0.67 -1.61 -4.71
N TYR A 241 -0.52 -1.08 -4.97
CA TYR A 241 -1.47 -1.71 -5.90
C TYR A 241 -1.15 -1.44 -7.38
N THR A 242 -0.41 -0.39 -7.71
CA THR A 242 0.10 -0.21 -9.08
C THR A 242 1.09 -1.30 -9.47
N TYR A 243 1.87 -1.84 -8.53
CA TYR A 243 2.76 -2.99 -8.81
C TYR A 243 1.99 -4.29 -9.02
N VAL A 244 0.87 -4.49 -8.32
CA VAL A 244 -0.05 -5.60 -8.60
C VAL A 244 -0.64 -5.46 -10.00
N PHE A 245 -1.10 -4.28 -10.36
CA PHE A 245 -1.66 -4.00 -11.68
C PHE A 245 -0.63 -4.22 -12.79
N ALA A 246 0.57 -3.65 -12.67
CA ALA A 246 1.66 -3.75 -13.63
C ALA A 246 2.13 -5.19 -13.89
N TYR A 247 2.09 -6.04 -12.86
CA TYR A 247 2.51 -7.44 -13.00
C TYR A 247 1.71 -8.19 -14.07
N TYR A 248 0.42 -7.90 -14.19
CA TYR A 248 -0.47 -8.59 -15.13
C TYR A 248 -0.58 -7.90 -16.50
N LEU A 249 0.04 -6.74 -16.71
CA LEU A 249 -0.05 -6.03 -17.99
C LEU A 249 0.95 -6.56 -19.02
N GLN A 250 0.50 -6.66 -20.27
CA GLN A 250 1.37 -6.80 -21.43
C GLN A 250 1.98 -5.45 -21.79
N LYS A 251 3.20 -5.45 -22.32
CA LYS A 251 3.92 -4.22 -22.64
C LYS A 251 3.39 -3.56 -23.91
N THR A 252 2.62 -2.49 -23.75
CA THR A 252 2.09 -1.62 -24.79
C THR A 252 2.59 -0.18 -24.61
N ASN A 253 2.31 0.72 -25.55
CA ASN A 253 2.64 2.14 -25.38
C ASN A 253 1.92 2.76 -24.17
N GLN A 254 0.68 2.35 -23.90
CA GLN A 254 -0.07 2.85 -22.74
C GLN A 254 0.55 2.38 -21.42
N VAL A 255 1.08 1.15 -21.39
CA VAL A 255 1.82 0.66 -20.22
C VAL A 255 3.12 1.42 -20.01
N ILE A 256 3.80 1.87 -21.05
CA ILE A 256 5.00 2.71 -20.92
C ILE A 256 4.64 4.05 -20.27
N ILE A 257 3.53 4.69 -20.68
CA ILE A 257 3.04 5.94 -20.08
C ILE A 257 2.64 5.69 -18.60
N PHE A 258 1.97 4.57 -18.32
CA PHE A 258 1.65 4.16 -16.94
C PHE A 258 2.91 4.00 -16.09
N GLU A 259 3.95 3.29 -16.59
CA GLU A 259 5.22 3.11 -15.89
C GLU A 259 5.94 4.44 -15.62
N ASP A 260 5.86 5.40 -16.54
CA ASP A 260 6.42 6.74 -16.35
C ASP A 260 5.67 7.53 -15.27
N ASN A 261 4.34 7.46 -15.26
CA ASN A 261 3.52 8.07 -14.21
C ASN A 261 3.76 7.38 -12.83
N GLN A 262 3.91 6.06 -12.82
CA GLN A 262 4.24 5.30 -11.61
C GLN A 262 5.61 5.72 -11.05
N LYS A 263 6.62 5.86 -11.91
CA LYS A 263 7.95 6.33 -11.56
C LYS A 263 7.91 7.74 -10.95
N ASP A 264 7.16 8.65 -11.56
CA ASP A 264 7.03 10.02 -11.06
C ASP A 264 6.40 10.06 -9.67
N LEU A 265 5.34 9.26 -9.45
CA LEU A 265 4.72 9.16 -8.13
C LEU A 265 5.65 8.52 -7.11
N GLU A 266 6.39 7.47 -7.48
CA GLU A 266 7.36 6.80 -6.61
C GLU A 266 8.45 7.79 -6.16
N MET A 267 9.04 8.52 -7.11
CA MET A 267 10.07 9.52 -6.82
C MET A 267 9.53 10.63 -5.89
N ALA A 268 8.34 11.14 -6.18
CA ALA A 268 7.71 12.17 -5.34
C ALA A 268 7.43 11.65 -3.91
N THR A 269 6.96 10.41 -3.80
CA THR A 269 6.67 9.74 -2.52
C THR A 269 7.94 9.54 -1.70
N GLU A 270 9.04 9.08 -2.31
CA GLU A 270 10.32 8.91 -1.63
C GLU A 270 10.92 10.25 -1.18
N GLN A 271 10.83 11.30 -2.00
CA GLN A 271 11.26 12.63 -1.60
C GLN A 271 10.45 13.19 -0.43
N LEU A 272 9.12 12.98 -0.42
CA LEU A 272 8.27 13.38 0.70
C LEU A 272 8.59 12.58 1.96
N SER A 273 8.82 11.28 1.83
CA SER A 273 9.22 10.39 2.91
C SER A 273 10.56 10.80 3.52
N GLU A 274 11.56 11.02 2.68
CA GLU A 274 12.89 11.48 3.11
C GLU A 274 12.80 12.78 3.90
N PHE A 275 12.03 13.74 3.39
CA PHE A 275 11.85 15.03 4.02
C PHE A 275 11.20 14.91 5.41
N LEU A 276 10.15 14.10 5.54
CA LEU A 276 9.44 13.89 6.81
C LEU A 276 10.22 13.02 7.81
N GLU A 277 11.06 12.11 7.34
CA GLU A 277 11.79 11.17 8.20
C GLU A 277 13.22 11.64 8.55
N ARG A 278 13.87 12.46 7.71
CA ARG A 278 15.28 12.84 7.84
C ARG A 278 15.51 14.34 8.06
N ASP A 279 14.77 15.18 7.36
CA ASP A 279 15.08 16.62 7.28
C ASP A 279 14.17 17.49 8.15
N LEU A 280 13.11 16.90 8.73
CA LEU A 280 12.14 17.65 9.53
C LEU A 280 12.74 18.41 10.71
N GLU A 281 13.85 17.93 11.28
CA GLU A 281 14.51 18.55 12.44
C GLU A 281 15.55 19.62 12.08
N LYS A 282 15.98 19.68 10.83
CA LYS A 282 17.14 20.48 10.40
C LYS A 282 16.77 21.86 9.86
N GLU A 283 15.52 22.11 9.51
CA GLU A 283 15.12 23.29 8.75
C GLU A 283 14.37 24.34 9.57
N ASN A 284 14.49 25.61 9.13
CA ASN A 284 13.72 26.74 9.66
C ASN A 284 12.22 26.57 9.32
N LEU A 285 11.35 26.92 10.27
CA LEU A 285 9.90 26.72 10.23
C LEU A 285 9.20 27.30 8.99
N ALA A 286 9.57 28.50 8.55
CA ALA A 286 8.93 29.14 7.40
C ALA A 286 9.26 28.43 6.08
N THR A 287 10.53 28.04 5.91
CA THR A 287 11.02 27.30 4.75
C THR A 287 10.46 25.88 4.74
N LEU A 288 10.36 25.25 5.92
CA LEU A 288 9.79 23.92 6.12
C LEU A 288 8.36 23.83 5.59
N LYS A 289 7.49 24.76 5.99
CA LYS A 289 6.07 24.79 5.61
C LYS A 289 5.92 24.78 4.08
N GLN A 290 6.62 25.68 3.39
CA GLN A 290 6.54 25.78 1.92
C GLN A 290 7.01 24.49 1.24
N LYS A 291 8.19 23.97 1.62
CA LYS A 291 8.77 22.76 1.03
C LYS A 291 7.87 21.54 1.21
N VAL A 292 7.33 21.33 2.41
CA VAL A 292 6.43 20.20 2.68
C VAL A 292 5.13 20.35 1.89
N GLN A 293 4.57 21.57 1.84
CA GLN A 293 3.34 21.82 1.10
C GLN A 293 3.50 21.58 -0.41
N ASP A 294 4.59 22.01 -1.00
CA ASP A 294 4.87 21.81 -2.43
C ASP A 294 5.06 20.32 -2.73
N LYS A 295 5.79 19.59 -1.87
CA LYS A 295 6.02 18.17 -2.05
C LYS A 295 4.73 17.33 -1.93
N TYR A 296 3.91 17.52 -0.90
CA TYR A 296 2.68 16.73 -0.79
C TYR A 296 1.66 17.08 -1.87
N ARG A 297 1.56 18.35 -2.30
CA ARG A 297 0.70 18.73 -3.43
C ARG A 297 1.15 18.06 -4.73
N TYR A 298 2.47 17.97 -4.93
CA TYR A 298 3.01 17.27 -6.08
C TYR A 298 2.67 15.78 -6.04
N CYS A 299 2.86 15.10 -4.89
CA CYS A 299 2.45 13.70 -4.71
C CYS A 299 0.95 13.51 -4.99
N GLU A 300 0.09 14.36 -4.44
CA GLU A 300 -1.37 14.31 -4.64
C GLU A 300 -1.74 14.46 -6.13
N SER A 301 -1.09 15.40 -6.82
CA SER A 301 -1.28 15.61 -8.27
C SER A 301 -0.79 14.41 -9.09
N ARG A 302 0.38 13.86 -8.78
CA ARG A 302 0.92 12.70 -9.52
C ARG A 302 0.11 11.43 -9.30
N ALA A 303 -0.36 11.19 -8.06
CA ALA A 303 -1.27 10.10 -7.75
C ALA A 303 -2.57 10.20 -8.56
N LYS A 304 -3.14 11.41 -8.65
CA LYS A 304 -4.35 11.65 -9.45
C LYS A 304 -4.10 11.35 -10.93
N VAL A 305 -3.05 11.90 -11.54
CA VAL A 305 -2.71 11.67 -12.96
C VAL A 305 -2.54 10.19 -13.27
N LEU A 306 -1.87 9.45 -12.38
CA LEU A 306 -1.68 8.00 -12.53
C LEU A 306 -3.01 7.25 -12.49
N LEU A 307 -3.88 7.55 -11.51
CA LEU A 307 -5.16 6.88 -11.37
C LEU A 307 -6.15 7.26 -12.48
N ASP A 308 -6.18 8.53 -12.90
CA ASP A 308 -7.00 8.99 -14.03
C ASP A 308 -6.59 8.23 -15.31
N HIS A 309 -5.29 8.11 -15.60
CA HIS A 309 -4.80 7.31 -16.73
C HIS A 309 -5.20 5.83 -16.65
N CYS A 310 -5.15 5.24 -15.45
CA CYS A 310 -5.60 3.85 -15.25
C CYS A 310 -7.11 3.69 -15.47
N SER A 311 -7.92 4.65 -15.03
CA SER A 311 -9.38 4.66 -15.21
C SER A 311 -9.75 4.83 -16.67
N GLU A 312 -9.19 5.84 -17.35
CA GLU A 312 -9.37 6.07 -18.79
C GLU A 312 -8.99 4.83 -19.60
N GLY A 313 -7.85 4.21 -19.27
CA GLY A 313 -7.41 2.99 -19.94
C GLY A 313 -8.36 1.81 -19.73
N SER A 314 -9.02 1.73 -18.58
CA SER A 314 -10.05 0.72 -18.32
C SER A 314 -11.33 0.98 -19.12
N GLU A 315 -11.74 2.24 -19.25
CA GLU A 315 -12.93 2.65 -20.01
C GLU A 315 -12.73 2.45 -21.52
N HIS A 316 -11.53 2.70 -22.03
CA HIS A 316 -11.20 2.59 -23.46
C HIS A 316 -10.63 1.23 -23.86
N GLY A 317 -10.46 0.29 -22.91
CA GLY A 317 -9.92 -1.05 -23.19
C GLY A 317 -8.44 -1.06 -23.60
N TRP A 318 -7.63 -0.15 -23.07
CA TRP A 318 -6.19 -0.06 -23.39
C TRP A 318 -5.35 -1.16 -22.75
N TRP A 319 -5.87 -1.78 -21.71
CA TRP A 319 -5.11 -2.74 -20.90
C TRP A 319 -5.21 -4.15 -21.46
N GLU A 320 -4.11 -4.64 -21.99
CA GLU A 320 -3.93 -6.04 -22.36
C GLU A 320 -3.28 -6.78 -21.19
N TYR A 321 -3.89 -7.90 -20.81
CA TYR A 321 -3.43 -8.68 -19.67
C TYR A 321 -2.66 -9.92 -20.12
N LEU A 322 -1.61 -10.28 -19.34
CA LEU A 322 -0.94 -11.56 -19.46
C LEU A 322 -1.88 -12.66 -18.98
N GLU A 323 -1.94 -13.78 -19.75
CA GLU A 323 -2.73 -14.98 -19.41
C GLU A 323 -2.18 -15.70 -18.18
#